data_232e8ff8f69a43eccb2429c6ec343712
#
_entry.id   232e8ff8f69a43eccb2429c6ec343712
#
_cell.length_a   1.000
_cell.length_b   1.000
_cell.length_c   1.000
_cell.angle_alpha   90.00
_cell.angle_beta   90.00
_cell.angle_gamma   90.00
#
_symmetry.space_group_name_H-M   'P 1'
#
loop_
_entity.id
_entity.type
_entity.pdbx_description
1 polymer ?
#
loop_
_entity_poly.entity_id
_entity_poly.type
_entity_poly.pdbx_seq_one_letter_code
_entity_poly.pdbx_strand_id
1 'polypeptide(L)'
;MSKIKIAELFYSIQGEGRYMGVPSVFLRTFGCNFTCAGFGLPRGMRSDENDRVFEQHKLHPFKDYKELPLVNTGCDSYASWDPRFKDLSPMLTSDAIVERTMEILPHKRWVDEHFIFTGGEPLLGWQRSYPDVLEHVKMQDLKEITFETNGTQKLHVDFKKYLKEWTQRNNRNKDSVTFSVSAKLSVSGEKREEAILPEVVAEYGEVGHVYLKFVVADQADVLEAIEAVKDYRKAGFSGSVYLMPVGGV
;
A
#
# COMPACT_ATOMS: atom_id res chain seq x y z
N MET A 1 2.51 -24.06 0.55
CA MET A 1 2.86 -22.78 -0.11
C MET A 1 1.62 -21.90 -0.15
N SER A 2 1.73 -20.74 0.43
CA SER A 2 0.69 -19.73 0.37
C SER A 2 0.58 -19.13 -1.04
N LYS A 3 -0.57 -18.54 -1.33
CA LYS A 3 -0.79 -17.82 -2.59
C LYS A 3 -1.30 -16.41 -2.27
N ILE A 4 -0.88 -15.45 -3.08
CA ILE A 4 -1.31 -14.05 -2.98
C ILE A 4 -1.87 -13.64 -4.34
N LYS A 5 -2.96 -12.89 -4.35
CA LYS A 5 -3.52 -12.30 -5.55
C LYS A 5 -2.77 -11.01 -5.87
N ILE A 6 -2.03 -11.01 -6.97
CA ILE A 6 -1.12 -9.92 -7.33
C ILE A 6 -1.70 -9.15 -8.51
N ALA A 7 -1.93 -7.86 -8.31
CA ALA A 7 -2.32 -6.95 -9.38
C ALA A 7 -1.10 -6.57 -10.23
N GLU A 8 0.01 -6.24 -9.57
CA GLU A 8 1.23 -5.80 -10.23
C GLU A 8 2.47 -6.16 -9.43
N LEU A 9 3.58 -6.42 -10.12
CA LEU A 9 4.92 -6.51 -9.54
C LEU A 9 5.87 -5.74 -10.47
N PHE A 10 6.52 -4.69 -9.95
CA PHE A 10 7.37 -3.82 -10.77
C PHE A 10 8.52 -3.22 -9.96
N TYR A 11 9.56 -2.79 -10.68
CA TYR A 11 10.69 -2.05 -10.14
C TYR A 11 10.56 -0.58 -10.52
N SER A 12 10.74 0.30 -9.55
CA SER A 12 10.69 1.75 -9.76
C SER A 12 11.43 2.49 -8.64
N ILE A 13 11.40 3.80 -8.69
CA ILE A 13 11.87 4.68 -7.62
C ILE A 13 10.68 5.04 -6.75
N GLN A 14 10.81 4.95 -5.41
CA GLN A 14 9.78 5.44 -4.50
C GLN A 14 9.59 6.95 -4.69
N GLY A 15 8.36 7.37 -5.00
CA GLY A 15 8.00 8.76 -5.28
C GLY A 15 7.54 9.56 -4.07
N GLU A 16 7.32 8.91 -2.90
CA GLU A 16 6.57 9.51 -1.79
C GLU A 16 7.18 9.23 -0.41
N GLY A 17 6.93 10.17 0.52
CA GLY A 17 7.21 10.00 1.93
C GLY A 17 8.69 9.91 2.27
N ARG A 18 9.00 9.12 3.31
CA ARG A 18 10.35 9.02 3.88
C ARG A 18 11.40 8.49 2.89
N TYR A 19 10.99 7.59 2.00
CA TYR A 19 11.90 6.88 1.10
C TYR A 19 11.89 7.41 -0.33
N MET A 20 11.42 8.65 -0.54
CA MET A 20 11.47 9.29 -1.84
C MET A 20 12.89 9.24 -2.44
N GLY A 21 12.99 8.75 -3.68
CA GLY A 21 14.27 8.58 -4.38
C GLY A 21 14.91 7.20 -4.22
N VAL A 22 14.39 6.33 -3.36
CA VAL A 22 14.96 5.00 -3.12
C VAL A 22 14.48 4.01 -4.19
N PRO A 23 15.41 3.28 -4.86
CA PRO A 23 15.06 2.19 -5.76
C PRO A 23 14.28 1.09 -5.03
N SER A 24 13.17 0.66 -5.59
CA SER A 24 12.24 -0.21 -4.87
C SER A 24 11.55 -1.22 -5.80
N VAL A 25 11.27 -2.40 -5.26
CA VAL A 25 10.35 -3.36 -5.85
C VAL A 25 8.99 -3.20 -5.19
N PHE A 26 7.96 -3.01 -5.98
CA PHE A 26 6.57 -2.86 -5.53
C PHE A 26 5.78 -4.12 -5.81
N LEU A 27 5.24 -4.74 -4.78
CA LEU A 27 4.29 -5.85 -4.85
C LEU A 27 2.89 -5.31 -4.56
N ARG A 28 2.11 -5.06 -5.63
CA ARG A 28 0.74 -4.59 -5.54
C ARG A 28 -0.22 -5.76 -5.42
N THR A 29 -0.84 -5.90 -4.26
CA THR A 29 -1.84 -6.94 -3.99
C THR A 29 -3.25 -6.51 -4.37
N PHE A 30 -4.13 -7.46 -4.59
CA PHE A 30 -5.54 -7.21 -4.89
C PHE A 30 -6.39 -7.26 -3.61
N GLY A 31 -7.27 -6.27 -3.47
CA GLY A 31 -8.24 -6.10 -2.41
C GLY A 31 -8.05 -4.80 -1.64
N CYS A 32 -9.13 -4.10 -1.34
CA CYS A 32 -9.19 -2.93 -0.48
C CYS A 32 -10.54 -2.87 0.23
N ASN A 33 -10.54 -2.26 1.41
CA ASN A 33 -11.77 -1.96 2.13
C ASN A 33 -12.34 -0.56 1.81
N PHE A 34 -11.63 0.23 0.96
CA PHE A 34 -12.06 1.55 0.49
C PHE A 34 -12.16 1.62 -1.02
N THR A 35 -12.87 2.65 -1.51
CA THR A 35 -13.01 2.95 -2.94
C THR A 35 -12.32 4.24 -3.33
N CYS A 36 -12.14 5.14 -2.37
CA CYS A 36 -11.51 6.46 -2.54
C CYS A 36 -12.08 7.24 -3.75
N ALA A 37 -13.39 7.14 -3.98
CA ALA A 37 -14.04 7.64 -5.18
C ALA A 37 -14.17 9.18 -5.22
N GLY A 38 -13.77 9.88 -4.17
CA GLY A 38 -13.87 11.35 -4.06
C GLY A 38 -12.66 12.11 -4.61
N PHE A 39 -11.50 11.45 -4.79
CA PHE A 39 -10.30 12.15 -5.21
C PHE A 39 -10.46 12.86 -6.56
N GLY A 40 -9.92 14.08 -6.67
CA GLY A 40 -9.99 14.89 -7.87
C GLY A 40 -11.37 15.51 -8.15
N LEU A 41 -12.33 15.39 -7.23
CA LEU A 41 -13.68 15.90 -7.36
C LEU A 41 -14.07 16.85 -6.23
N PRO A 42 -15.06 17.73 -6.44
CA PRO A 42 -15.68 18.48 -5.35
C PRO A 42 -16.20 17.56 -4.24
N ARG A 43 -16.11 18.00 -2.97
CA ARG A 43 -16.54 17.20 -1.80
C ARG A 43 -17.98 16.72 -1.95
N GLY A 44 -18.19 15.44 -1.63
CA GLY A 44 -19.48 14.75 -1.75
C GLY A 44 -19.79 14.18 -3.12
N MET A 45 -18.96 14.47 -4.12
CA MET A 45 -19.06 13.82 -5.43
C MET A 45 -18.26 12.52 -5.47
N ARG A 46 -18.63 11.63 -6.38
CA ARG A 46 -17.96 10.34 -6.59
C ARG A 46 -17.61 10.17 -8.05
N SER A 47 -16.41 9.66 -8.31
CA SER A 47 -15.96 9.33 -9.65
C SER A 47 -16.74 8.13 -10.22
N ASP A 48 -17.00 8.19 -11.51
CA ASP A 48 -17.54 7.10 -12.32
C ASP A 48 -16.51 6.63 -13.39
N GLU A 49 -15.26 7.08 -13.30
CA GLU A 49 -14.26 6.76 -14.32
C GLU A 49 -13.97 5.26 -14.39
N ASN A 50 -13.87 4.56 -13.24
CA ASN A 50 -13.72 3.11 -13.24
C ASN A 50 -14.91 2.37 -13.84
N ASP A 51 -16.13 2.93 -13.80
CA ASP A 51 -17.29 2.38 -14.48
C ASP A 51 -17.13 2.50 -15.99
N ARG A 52 -16.64 3.63 -16.48
CA ARG A 52 -16.36 3.85 -17.91
C ARG A 52 -15.28 2.91 -18.42
N VAL A 53 -14.21 2.72 -17.64
CA VAL A 53 -13.16 1.73 -17.98
C VAL A 53 -13.72 0.33 -18.04
N PHE A 54 -14.64 -0.03 -17.14
CA PHE A 54 -15.27 -1.34 -17.18
C PHE A 54 -16.18 -1.53 -18.39
N GLU A 55 -16.94 -0.52 -18.81
CA GLU A 55 -17.72 -0.59 -20.07
C GLU A 55 -16.77 -0.78 -21.28
N GLN A 56 -15.63 -0.09 -21.31
CA GLN A 56 -14.62 -0.31 -22.33
C GLN A 56 -14.07 -1.75 -22.29
N HIS A 57 -13.76 -2.27 -21.08
CA HIS A 57 -13.28 -3.63 -20.89
C HIS A 57 -14.27 -4.70 -21.38
N LYS A 58 -15.57 -4.48 -21.25
CA LYS A 58 -16.61 -5.39 -21.80
C LYS A 58 -16.58 -5.45 -23.32
N LEU A 59 -16.33 -4.33 -23.99
CA LEU A 59 -16.28 -4.24 -25.45
C LEU A 59 -14.96 -4.72 -26.02
N HIS A 60 -13.86 -4.38 -25.35
CA HIS A 60 -12.48 -4.69 -25.73
C HIS A 60 -11.71 -5.15 -24.48
N PRO A 61 -11.75 -6.47 -24.15
CA PRO A 61 -11.15 -6.98 -22.92
C PRO A 61 -9.64 -6.70 -22.83
N PHE A 62 -9.24 -5.98 -21.79
CA PHE A 62 -7.84 -5.85 -21.39
C PHE A 62 -7.34 -7.23 -20.93
N LYS A 63 -6.08 -7.53 -21.19
CA LYS A 63 -5.45 -8.83 -20.87
C LYS A 63 -4.47 -8.74 -19.71
N ASP A 64 -3.98 -7.55 -19.43
CA ASP A 64 -3.00 -7.29 -18.38
C ASP A 64 -3.36 -6.03 -17.62
N TYR A 65 -3.00 -5.96 -16.34
CA TYR A 65 -3.18 -4.77 -15.49
C TYR A 65 -2.56 -3.50 -16.13
N LYS A 66 -1.42 -3.64 -16.82
CA LYS A 66 -0.71 -2.53 -17.46
C LYS A 66 -1.42 -1.93 -18.67
N GLU A 67 -2.39 -2.64 -19.25
CA GLU A 67 -3.20 -2.12 -20.36
C GLU A 67 -4.33 -1.20 -19.88
N LEU A 68 -4.60 -1.18 -18.58
CA LEU A 68 -5.70 -0.39 -18.03
C LEU A 68 -5.39 1.10 -18.09
N PRO A 69 -6.35 1.93 -18.54
CA PRO A 69 -6.14 3.37 -18.60
C PRO A 69 -6.01 3.97 -17.21
N LEU A 70 -5.22 5.03 -17.12
CA LEU A 70 -5.19 5.89 -15.94
C LEU A 70 -6.53 6.65 -15.83
N VAL A 71 -6.95 6.87 -14.60
CA VAL A 71 -8.13 7.70 -14.29
C VAL A 71 -7.68 9.05 -13.71
N ASN A 72 -8.43 10.11 -13.98
CA ASN A 72 -8.13 11.46 -13.48
C ASN A 72 -8.82 11.74 -12.15
N THR A 73 -9.88 10.99 -11.84
CA THR A 73 -10.66 11.14 -10.61
C THR A 73 -10.91 9.79 -9.95
N GLY A 74 -11.11 9.79 -8.65
CA GLY A 74 -11.25 8.56 -7.86
C GLY A 74 -9.91 7.92 -7.51
N CYS A 75 -9.89 6.62 -7.30
CA CYS A 75 -8.69 5.87 -6.95
C CYS A 75 -7.87 5.55 -8.21
N ASP A 76 -6.63 6.00 -8.28
CA ASP A 76 -5.67 5.69 -9.35
C ASP A 76 -5.35 4.18 -9.48
N SER A 77 -5.47 3.47 -8.38
CA SER A 77 -5.25 2.03 -8.29
C SER A 77 -6.57 1.23 -8.32
N TYR A 78 -7.63 1.74 -8.94
CA TYR A 78 -8.97 1.15 -8.94
C TYR A 78 -8.98 -0.34 -9.30
N ALA A 79 -8.18 -0.77 -10.23
CA ALA A 79 -8.14 -2.16 -10.69
C ALA A 79 -7.48 -3.12 -9.69
N SER A 80 -6.80 -2.61 -8.66
CA SER A 80 -6.26 -3.43 -7.57
C SER A 80 -7.30 -3.77 -6.49
N TRP A 81 -8.53 -3.22 -6.59
CA TRP A 81 -9.59 -3.51 -5.62
C TRP A 81 -10.97 -3.74 -6.23
N ASP A 82 -11.27 -3.16 -7.39
CA ASP A 82 -12.56 -3.33 -8.04
C ASP A 82 -12.72 -4.78 -8.52
N PRO A 83 -13.72 -5.53 -8.00
CA PRO A 83 -13.88 -6.94 -8.29
C PRO A 83 -14.15 -7.24 -9.77
N ARG A 84 -14.54 -6.24 -10.55
CA ARG A 84 -14.77 -6.37 -12.00
C ARG A 84 -13.47 -6.62 -12.78
N PHE A 85 -12.33 -6.18 -12.24
CA PHE A 85 -10.99 -6.38 -12.82
C PHE A 85 -10.17 -7.49 -12.14
N LYS A 86 -10.80 -8.25 -11.23
CA LYS A 86 -10.10 -9.28 -10.43
C LYS A 86 -9.36 -10.33 -11.26
N ASP A 87 -9.82 -10.58 -12.49
CA ASP A 87 -9.24 -11.61 -13.35
C ASP A 87 -7.91 -11.16 -13.99
N LEU A 88 -7.62 -9.84 -13.98
CA LEU A 88 -6.33 -9.27 -14.36
C LEU A 88 -5.26 -9.43 -13.25
N SER A 89 -5.66 -9.92 -12.08
CA SER A 89 -4.77 -10.14 -10.92
C SER A 89 -4.64 -11.63 -10.65
N PRO A 90 -3.60 -12.31 -11.15
CA PRO A 90 -3.42 -13.75 -10.95
C PRO A 90 -3.09 -14.10 -9.49
N MET A 91 -3.45 -15.32 -9.08
CA MET A 91 -2.99 -15.95 -7.84
C MET A 91 -1.59 -16.53 -8.05
N LEU A 92 -0.58 -15.96 -7.40
CA LEU A 92 0.80 -16.44 -7.48
C LEU A 92 1.22 -17.11 -6.18
N THR A 93 2.04 -18.15 -6.28
CA THR A 93 2.73 -18.74 -5.13
C THR A 93 3.85 -17.84 -4.63
N SER A 94 4.26 -17.98 -3.38
CA SER A 94 5.42 -17.28 -2.82
C SER A 94 6.66 -17.43 -3.69
N ASP A 95 6.96 -18.64 -4.16
CA ASP A 95 8.12 -18.90 -5.05
C ASP A 95 7.99 -18.13 -6.37
N ALA A 96 6.80 -18.14 -6.99
CA ALA A 96 6.59 -17.41 -8.25
C ALA A 96 6.74 -15.89 -8.07
N ILE A 97 6.32 -15.34 -6.91
CA ILE A 97 6.51 -13.93 -6.58
C ILE A 97 8.00 -13.63 -6.45
N VAL A 98 8.74 -14.46 -5.71
CA VAL A 98 10.18 -14.24 -5.50
C VAL A 98 10.98 -14.38 -6.79
N GLU A 99 10.69 -15.39 -7.61
CA GLU A 99 11.37 -15.55 -8.91
C GLU A 99 11.16 -14.31 -9.81
N ARG A 100 9.92 -13.85 -9.94
CA ARG A 100 9.63 -12.61 -10.70
C ARG A 100 10.30 -11.38 -10.06
N THR A 101 10.38 -11.30 -8.74
CA THR A 101 11.11 -10.24 -8.04
C THR A 101 12.59 -10.24 -8.43
N MET A 102 13.23 -11.42 -8.43
CA MET A 102 14.63 -11.53 -8.86
C MET A 102 14.82 -11.16 -10.34
N GLU A 103 13.85 -11.48 -11.20
CA GLU A 103 13.92 -11.15 -12.63
C GLU A 103 13.92 -9.64 -12.89
N ILE A 104 13.15 -8.86 -12.12
CA ILE A 104 13.05 -7.40 -12.29
C ILE A 104 14.12 -6.62 -11.55
N LEU A 105 14.81 -7.21 -10.57
CA LEU A 105 15.95 -6.57 -9.89
C LEU A 105 17.12 -6.40 -10.89
N PRO A 106 17.76 -5.22 -10.95
CA PRO A 106 18.84 -4.94 -11.90
C PRO A 106 19.99 -5.94 -11.83
N HIS A 107 20.34 -6.39 -10.63
CA HIS A 107 21.47 -7.30 -10.40
C HIS A 107 21.03 -8.75 -10.09
N LYS A 108 19.74 -9.07 -10.25
CA LYS A 108 19.15 -10.37 -9.89
C LYS A 108 19.39 -10.77 -8.42
N ARG A 109 19.66 -9.79 -7.57
CA ARG A 109 19.89 -9.92 -6.14
C ARG A 109 19.58 -8.59 -5.46
N TRP A 110 19.35 -8.61 -4.16
CA TRP A 110 19.21 -7.42 -3.32
C TRP A 110 20.59 -6.78 -3.12
N VAL A 111 20.67 -5.46 -3.26
CA VAL A 111 21.84 -4.63 -2.91
C VAL A 111 21.39 -3.59 -1.87
N ASP A 112 20.66 -2.56 -2.30
CA ASP A 112 20.11 -1.52 -1.44
C ASP A 112 18.65 -1.18 -1.79
N GLU A 113 18.02 -2.04 -2.59
CA GLU A 113 16.61 -1.87 -2.97
C GLU A 113 15.68 -2.17 -1.80
N HIS A 114 14.58 -1.45 -1.76
CA HIS A 114 13.50 -1.62 -0.80
C HIS A 114 12.41 -2.55 -1.37
N PHE A 115 11.76 -3.36 -0.54
CA PHE A 115 10.60 -4.15 -0.96
C PHE A 115 9.33 -3.56 -0.36
N ILE A 116 8.40 -3.16 -1.22
CA ILE A 116 7.19 -2.42 -0.84
C ILE A 116 5.98 -3.28 -1.11
N PHE A 117 5.27 -3.65 -0.05
CA PHE A 117 3.94 -4.22 -0.12
C PHE A 117 2.93 -3.07 -0.28
N THR A 118 2.26 -3.03 -1.40
CA THR A 118 1.24 -2.02 -1.73
C THR A 118 0.02 -2.70 -2.35
N GLY A 119 -0.90 -1.94 -2.93
CA GLY A 119 -2.05 -2.51 -3.61
C GLY A 119 -3.27 -1.64 -3.46
N GLY A 120 -4.42 -2.27 -3.29
CA GLY A 120 -5.56 -1.65 -2.65
C GLY A 120 -5.24 -1.41 -1.17
N GLU A 121 -5.29 -2.48 -0.36
CA GLU A 121 -4.81 -2.49 1.03
C GLU A 121 -4.00 -3.76 1.28
N PRO A 122 -2.67 -3.68 1.40
CA PRO A 122 -1.82 -4.86 1.48
C PRO A 122 -2.03 -5.67 2.77
N LEU A 123 -2.49 -5.06 3.85
CA LEU A 123 -2.74 -5.76 5.11
C LEU A 123 -4.13 -6.43 5.15
N LEU A 124 -4.96 -6.24 4.13
CA LEU A 124 -6.27 -6.89 4.01
C LEU A 124 -6.13 -8.30 3.41
N GLY A 125 -6.22 -9.33 4.27
CA GLY A 125 -6.32 -10.73 3.86
C GLY A 125 -5.00 -11.45 3.52
N TRP A 126 -3.88 -10.75 3.32
CA TRP A 126 -2.63 -11.35 2.85
C TRP A 126 -1.55 -11.53 3.91
N GLN A 127 -1.73 -10.99 5.10
CA GLN A 127 -0.71 -10.99 6.18
C GLN A 127 -0.12 -12.36 6.49
N ARG A 128 -0.93 -13.43 6.42
CA ARG A 128 -0.49 -14.81 6.68
C ARG A 128 0.39 -15.40 5.58
N SER A 129 0.36 -14.79 4.40
CA SER A 129 1.11 -15.28 3.23
C SER A 129 2.47 -14.58 3.05
N TYR A 130 2.66 -13.41 3.64
CA TYR A 130 3.90 -12.65 3.50
C TYR A 130 5.13 -13.35 4.11
N PRO A 131 5.03 -14.07 5.25
CA PRO A 131 6.16 -14.83 5.76
C PRO A 131 6.75 -15.80 4.74
N ASP A 132 5.93 -16.50 3.96
CA ASP A 132 6.42 -17.45 2.94
C ASP A 132 7.23 -16.75 1.83
N VAL A 133 6.92 -15.49 1.51
CA VAL A 133 7.70 -14.67 0.57
C VAL A 133 9.01 -14.23 1.21
N LEU A 134 8.96 -13.69 2.44
CA LEU A 134 10.11 -13.08 3.12
C LEU A 134 11.13 -14.12 3.63
N GLU A 135 10.71 -15.35 3.88
CA GLU A 135 11.59 -16.47 4.33
C GLU A 135 12.26 -17.21 3.16
N HIS A 136 11.87 -16.90 1.92
CA HIS A 136 12.51 -17.54 0.77
C HIS A 136 14.01 -17.22 0.72
N VAL A 137 14.84 -18.20 0.36
CA VAL A 137 16.32 -18.09 0.39
C VAL A 137 16.84 -16.87 -0.39
N LYS A 138 16.22 -16.52 -1.53
CA LYS A 138 16.60 -15.35 -2.34
C LYS A 138 16.21 -13.99 -1.70
N MET A 139 15.46 -14.00 -0.60
CA MET A 139 15.05 -12.79 0.13
C MET A 139 15.91 -12.53 1.37
N GLN A 140 16.93 -13.36 1.65
CA GLN A 140 17.74 -13.25 2.88
C GLN A 140 18.52 -11.94 2.96
N ASP A 141 18.99 -11.42 1.82
CA ASP A 141 19.76 -10.17 1.74
C ASP A 141 18.88 -8.91 1.71
N LEU A 142 17.56 -9.07 1.61
CA LEU A 142 16.61 -7.95 1.71
C LEU A 142 16.72 -7.30 3.09
N LYS A 143 17.01 -5.99 3.12
CA LYS A 143 17.25 -5.24 4.37
C LYS A 143 15.99 -4.57 4.91
N GLU A 144 15.17 -4.03 4.04
CA GLU A 144 14.07 -3.13 4.38
C GLU A 144 12.78 -3.45 3.64
N ILE A 145 11.67 -3.42 4.36
CA ILE A 145 10.33 -3.57 3.80
C ILE A 145 9.42 -2.43 4.22
N THR A 146 8.49 -2.07 3.35
CA THR A 146 7.45 -1.09 3.65
C THR A 146 6.07 -1.65 3.34
N PHE A 147 5.11 -1.39 4.20
CA PHE A 147 3.68 -1.58 3.94
C PHE A 147 3.06 -0.21 3.67
N GLU A 148 2.63 0.02 2.42
CA GLU A 148 1.82 1.19 2.06
C GLU A 148 0.35 0.87 2.36
N THR A 149 -0.12 1.26 3.52
CA THR A 149 -1.43 0.89 4.07
C THR A 149 -2.31 2.12 4.29
N ASN A 150 -3.61 1.94 4.27
CA ASN A 150 -4.56 2.98 4.67
C ASN A 150 -4.70 3.12 6.21
N GLY A 151 -4.06 2.25 6.98
CA GLY A 151 -4.02 2.33 8.44
C GLY A 151 -5.24 1.77 9.16
N THR A 152 -6.07 0.98 8.48
CA THR A 152 -7.31 0.45 9.09
C THR A 152 -7.25 -1.03 9.47
N GLN A 153 -6.21 -1.74 9.03
CA GLN A 153 -6.11 -3.20 9.23
C GLN A 153 -5.24 -3.53 10.44
N LYS A 154 -5.83 -4.15 11.47
CA LYS A 154 -5.03 -4.68 12.60
C LYS A 154 -4.06 -5.75 12.11
N LEU A 155 -2.89 -5.81 12.73
CA LEU A 155 -1.97 -6.91 12.48
C LEU A 155 -2.49 -8.21 13.11
N HIS A 156 -2.50 -9.30 12.33
CA HIS A 156 -2.71 -10.63 12.90
C HIS A 156 -1.61 -10.94 13.93
N VAL A 157 -1.98 -11.58 15.03
CA VAL A 157 -1.05 -11.88 16.14
C VAL A 157 0.20 -12.60 15.65
N ASP A 158 0.03 -13.63 14.80
CA ASP A 158 1.14 -14.40 14.25
C ASP A 158 2.02 -13.55 13.32
N PHE A 159 1.41 -12.69 12.50
CA PHE A 159 2.16 -11.81 11.61
C PHE A 159 2.92 -10.72 12.37
N LYS A 160 2.30 -10.14 13.40
CA LYS A 160 2.95 -9.19 14.30
C LYS A 160 4.17 -9.82 14.99
N LYS A 161 4.03 -11.06 15.49
CA LYS A 161 5.13 -11.82 16.08
C LYS A 161 6.23 -12.07 15.05
N TYR A 162 5.86 -12.54 13.85
CA TYR A 162 6.78 -12.79 12.75
C TYR A 162 7.61 -11.55 12.40
N LEU A 163 6.98 -10.38 12.22
CA LEU A 163 7.69 -9.15 11.91
C LEU A 163 8.69 -8.73 13.01
N LYS A 164 8.31 -8.88 14.28
CA LYS A 164 9.24 -8.64 15.42
C LYS A 164 10.46 -9.56 15.37
N GLU A 165 10.28 -10.84 15.03
CA GLU A 165 11.38 -11.79 14.86
C GLU A 165 12.21 -11.50 13.61
N TRP A 166 11.57 -11.09 12.50
CA TRP A 166 12.25 -10.75 11.26
C TRP A 166 13.21 -9.56 11.43
N THR A 167 12.83 -8.55 12.21
CA THR A 167 13.68 -7.38 12.51
C THR A 167 14.88 -7.70 13.37
N GLN A 168 14.93 -8.86 14.03
CA GLN A 168 16.06 -9.29 14.88
C GLN A 168 17.08 -10.15 14.13
N ARG A 169 16.83 -10.47 12.87
CA ARG A 169 17.68 -11.35 12.06
C ARG A 169 18.42 -10.58 10.96
N ASN A 170 19.56 -11.11 10.51
CA ASN A 170 20.30 -10.64 9.33
C ASN A 170 20.71 -9.16 9.41
N ASN A 171 21.15 -8.67 10.57
CA ASN A 171 21.55 -7.28 10.82
C ASN A 171 20.41 -6.25 10.60
N ARG A 172 19.16 -6.68 10.65
CA ARG A 172 17.99 -5.80 10.63
C ARG A 172 17.74 -5.20 12.01
N ASN A 173 16.89 -4.20 12.05
CA ASN A 173 16.41 -3.58 13.28
C ASN A 173 14.92 -3.20 13.12
N LYS A 174 14.34 -2.56 14.11
CA LYS A 174 12.94 -2.15 14.08
C LYS A 174 12.62 -1.27 12.86
N ASP A 175 13.54 -0.39 12.45
CA ASP A 175 13.34 0.51 11.30
C ASP A 175 13.40 -0.21 9.95
N SER A 176 13.84 -1.47 9.93
CA SER A 176 13.81 -2.32 8.73
C SER A 176 12.37 -2.69 8.30
N VAL A 177 11.40 -2.49 9.17
CA VAL A 177 9.96 -2.59 8.83
C VAL A 177 9.35 -1.19 8.95
N THR A 178 8.74 -0.72 7.88
CA THR A 178 8.07 0.58 7.85
C THR A 178 6.60 0.43 7.48
N PHE A 179 5.75 1.19 8.15
CA PHE A 179 4.35 1.39 7.79
C PHE A 179 4.18 2.82 7.29
N SER A 180 4.01 2.96 5.98
CA SER A 180 3.64 4.19 5.29
C SER A 180 2.12 4.31 5.31
N VAL A 181 1.59 5.02 6.29
CA VAL A 181 0.15 5.07 6.53
C VAL A 181 -0.47 6.21 5.75
N SER A 182 -1.18 5.89 4.67
CA SER A 182 -1.97 6.84 3.87
C SER A 182 -3.41 6.90 4.39
N ALA A 183 -3.60 7.50 5.56
CA ALA A 183 -4.91 7.66 6.17
C ALA A 183 -5.82 8.54 5.30
N LYS A 184 -7.10 8.15 5.16
CA LYS A 184 -8.01 8.80 4.23
C LYS A 184 -8.77 9.93 4.91
N LEU A 185 -8.65 11.14 4.32
CA LEU A 185 -9.45 12.32 4.69
C LEU A 185 -10.75 12.35 3.90
N SER A 186 -11.64 13.28 4.25
CA SER A 186 -12.95 13.45 3.59
C SER A 186 -12.87 13.71 2.10
N VAL A 187 -11.76 14.28 1.61
CA VAL A 187 -11.49 14.47 0.17
C VAL A 187 -11.47 13.14 -0.61
N SER A 188 -11.16 12.03 0.04
CA SER A 188 -11.22 10.69 -0.57
C SER A 188 -12.65 10.17 -0.78
N GLY A 189 -13.64 10.78 -0.12
CA GLY A 189 -15.02 10.30 -0.07
C GLY A 189 -15.27 9.20 0.98
N GLU A 190 -14.25 8.84 1.76
CA GLU A 190 -14.38 7.87 2.84
C GLU A 190 -14.80 8.55 4.14
N LYS A 191 -15.46 7.80 5.03
CA LYS A 191 -15.93 8.32 6.31
C LYS A 191 -14.80 8.34 7.33
N ARG A 192 -14.70 9.46 8.09
CA ARG A 192 -13.66 9.65 9.09
C ARG A 192 -13.59 8.51 10.10
N GLU A 193 -14.73 8.07 10.63
CA GLU A 193 -14.83 7.04 11.65
C GLU A 193 -14.36 5.66 11.17
N GLU A 194 -14.35 5.43 9.84
CA GLU A 194 -13.88 4.20 9.21
C GLU A 194 -12.41 4.32 8.78
N ALA A 195 -11.93 5.55 8.51
CA ALA A 195 -10.63 5.82 7.89
C ALA A 195 -9.55 6.27 8.87
N ILE A 196 -9.92 6.90 9.99
CA ILE A 196 -8.98 7.40 11.00
C ILE A 196 -9.09 6.51 12.24
N LEU A 197 -8.19 5.52 12.30
CA LEU A 197 -8.14 4.52 13.37
C LEU A 197 -6.81 4.60 14.14
N PRO A 198 -6.66 5.55 15.07
CA PRO A 198 -5.39 5.83 15.74
C PRO A 198 -4.80 4.65 16.50
N GLU A 199 -5.66 3.83 17.12
CA GLU A 199 -5.23 2.65 17.89
C GLU A 199 -4.59 1.57 16.99
N VAL A 200 -5.08 1.43 15.76
CA VAL A 200 -4.49 0.50 14.78
C VAL A 200 -3.09 0.94 14.40
N VAL A 201 -2.92 2.23 14.13
CA VAL A 201 -1.62 2.80 13.74
C VAL A 201 -0.63 2.81 14.90
N ALA A 202 -1.10 3.04 16.13
CA ALA A 202 -0.27 2.92 17.33
C ALA A 202 0.30 1.49 17.49
N GLU A 203 -0.50 0.46 17.17
CA GLU A 203 -0.05 -0.93 17.17
C GLU A 203 1.09 -1.19 16.17
N TYR A 204 1.08 -0.57 14.99
CA TYR A 204 2.17 -0.68 14.03
C TYR A 204 3.50 -0.17 14.60
N GLY A 205 3.44 0.89 15.42
CA GLY A 205 4.60 1.44 16.12
C GLY A 205 5.27 0.48 17.11
N GLU A 206 4.61 -0.60 17.51
CA GLU A 206 5.25 -1.65 18.32
C GLU A 206 6.18 -2.56 17.50
N VAL A 207 5.98 -2.62 16.19
CA VAL A 207 6.62 -3.55 15.27
C VAL A 207 7.67 -2.87 14.41
N GLY A 208 7.37 -1.68 13.90
CA GLY A 208 8.19 -1.01 12.91
C GLY A 208 8.20 0.51 13.06
N HIS A 209 8.87 1.16 12.12
CA HIS A 209 8.78 2.60 11.95
C HIS A 209 7.43 2.96 11.32
N VAL A 210 6.81 4.04 11.78
CA VAL A 210 5.51 4.50 11.26
C VAL A 210 5.61 5.97 10.87
N TYR A 211 5.09 6.31 9.69
CA TYR A 211 4.83 7.69 9.33
C TYR A 211 3.45 7.81 8.68
N LEU A 212 2.86 9.01 8.76
CA LEU A 212 1.57 9.32 8.16
C LEU A 212 1.78 10.06 6.84
N LYS A 213 0.96 9.74 5.84
CA LYS A 213 0.77 10.50 4.60
C LYS A 213 -0.70 10.91 4.51
N PHE A 214 -0.96 12.17 4.20
CA PHE A 214 -2.31 12.64 3.89
C PHE A 214 -2.32 13.25 2.50
N VAL A 215 -3.28 12.82 1.69
CA VAL A 215 -3.55 13.43 0.39
C VAL A 215 -4.46 14.64 0.63
N VAL A 216 -4.04 15.80 0.15
CA VAL A 216 -4.71 17.10 0.38
C VAL A 216 -4.92 17.83 -0.95
N ALA A 217 -6.11 18.41 -1.13
CA ALA A 217 -6.45 19.22 -2.29
C ALA A 217 -6.46 20.73 -1.97
N ASP A 218 -6.83 21.07 -0.74
CA ASP A 218 -7.01 22.44 -0.30
C ASP A 218 -6.64 22.64 1.18
N GLN A 219 -6.82 23.86 1.68
CA GLN A 219 -6.54 24.21 3.06
C GLN A 219 -7.48 23.50 4.06
N ALA A 220 -8.69 23.16 3.67
CA ALA A 220 -9.62 22.46 4.55
C ALA A 220 -9.12 21.04 4.82
N ASP A 221 -8.53 20.37 3.82
CA ASP A 221 -7.88 19.05 3.98
C ASP A 221 -6.66 19.14 4.91
N VAL A 222 -5.88 20.22 4.82
CA VAL A 222 -4.74 20.44 5.72
C VAL A 222 -5.23 20.56 7.16
N LEU A 223 -6.31 21.30 7.41
CA LEU A 223 -6.90 21.43 8.75
C LEU A 223 -7.45 20.09 9.25
N GLU A 224 -8.12 19.31 8.38
CA GLU A 224 -8.60 17.98 8.72
C GLU A 224 -7.43 17.02 9.05
N ALA A 225 -6.33 17.09 8.29
CA ALA A 225 -5.12 16.32 8.57
C ALA A 225 -4.52 16.69 9.94
N ILE A 226 -4.48 17.97 10.29
CA ILE A 226 -4.01 18.43 11.61
C ILE A 226 -4.86 17.82 12.74
N GLU A 227 -6.19 17.80 12.60
CA GLU A 227 -7.07 17.18 13.60
C GLU A 227 -6.86 15.65 13.66
N ALA A 228 -6.71 14.99 12.51
CA ALA A 228 -6.41 13.57 12.50
C ALA A 228 -5.06 13.27 13.18
N VAL A 229 -4.03 14.08 12.93
CA VAL A 229 -2.71 13.94 13.58
C VAL A 229 -2.83 14.09 15.11
N LYS A 230 -3.68 15.00 15.62
CA LYS A 230 -3.91 15.12 17.06
C LYS A 230 -4.46 13.81 17.65
N ASP A 231 -5.39 13.15 16.94
CA ASP A 231 -5.95 11.89 17.41
C ASP A 231 -4.89 10.77 17.38
N TYR A 232 -4.09 10.68 16.32
CA TYR A 232 -2.97 9.75 16.27
C TYR A 232 -1.93 10.00 17.35
N ARG A 233 -1.60 11.29 17.64
CA ARG A 233 -0.67 11.65 18.72
C ARG A 233 -1.19 11.23 20.10
N LYS A 234 -2.49 11.42 20.37
CA LYS A 234 -3.13 10.97 21.63
C LYS A 234 -3.03 9.45 21.79
N ALA A 235 -3.11 8.68 20.72
CA ALA A 235 -2.95 7.24 20.74
C ALA A 235 -1.48 6.78 20.80
N GLY A 236 -0.50 7.69 20.84
CA GLY A 236 0.93 7.36 21.01
C GLY A 236 1.77 7.41 19.73
N PHE A 237 1.21 7.81 18.58
CA PHE A 237 2.00 8.01 17.38
C PHE A 237 2.99 9.17 17.55
N SER A 238 4.28 8.93 17.23
CA SER A 238 5.36 9.94 17.34
C SER A 238 6.12 10.19 16.03
N GLY A 239 5.75 9.51 14.94
CA GLY A 239 6.45 9.57 13.65
C GLY A 239 6.24 10.89 12.89
N SER A 240 6.86 10.97 11.72
CA SER A 240 6.73 12.10 10.79
C SER A 240 5.37 12.10 10.08
N VAL A 241 4.98 13.26 9.59
CA VAL A 241 3.75 13.47 8.82
C VAL A 241 4.12 14.11 7.49
N TYR A 242 3.60 13.57 6.40
CA TYR A 242 3.77 14.06 5.04
C TYR A 242 2.43 14.46 4.46
N LEU A 243 2.40 15.59 3.75
CA LEU A 243 1.27 16.03 2.96
C LEU A 243 1.59 15.84 1.48
N MET A 244 0.67 15.20 0.76
CA MET A 244 0.79 14.93 -0.67
C MET A 244 -0.34 15.67 -1.40
N PRO A 245 -0.06 16.45 -2.46
CA PRO A 245 -1.13 17.09 -3.21
C PRO A 245 -2.00 16.02 -3.91
N VAL A 246 -3.30 16.27 -4.01
CA VAL A 246 -4.21 15.50 -4.86
C VAL A 246 -3.86 15.75 -6.32
N GLY A 247 -3.86 14.71 -7.09
CA GLY A 247 -3.57 14.76 -8.50
C GLY A 247 -2.07 14.85 -8.72
N GLY A 248 -1.61 14.38 -9.75
CA GLY A 248 -0.21 14.26 -10.06
C GLY A 248 -0.05 13.95 -11.53
N VAL A 249 -0.88 14.54 -12.36
CA VAL A 249 -0.70 14.44 -13.82
C VAL A 249 -0.78 15.81 -14.40
#